data_dfb3ae6946c87bd2319d40087e5ba874
#
_entry.id   dfb3ae6946c87bd2319d40087e5ba874
#
_cell.length_a   1.000
_cell.length_b   1.000
_cell.length_c   1.000
_cell.angle_alpha   90.00
_cell.angle_beta   90.00
_cell.angle_gamma   90.00
#
_symmetry.space_group_name_H-M   'P 1'
#
loop_
_entity.id
_entity.type
_entity.pdbx_description
1 polymer ?
#
loop_
_entity_poly.entity_id
_entity_poly.type
_entity_poly.pdbx_seq_one_letter_code
_entity_poly.pdbx_strand_id
1 'polypeptide(L)'
;MGIPISEYISIASAVVATNDGQRSWAALALTPDTINTGSSLKTDYEAGKVLEHLSLADVQANFANTTAVYKFATKYFSVKDRAGRSPESINIVKCANASAIVSTMTSIIDTFNDFGSFGFIGSGATSANYKAAAEFNAGLGENYAFCVAVNPSNYSEVGTALNNISGTHIVYTDSTSASDTSDWLEALSLPMGWIACHDYTRANASGTIDYEPFGANASVKDGATKASLDAKRVNYVGLVQTRGVQRKFYQTGVNANGVQLGVYIDAAWIRSEIERGWFAIACGATRVSADQNGMARVNAMITDVAESAISNGCILVGKPLSSSQIEQIAEIAGNDSAAVAVQSTGYYVSVSLSQDEDGRYTASYTLIYCEGDHIGKVVGQHYLV
;
A
#
# COMPACT_ATOMS: atom_id res chain seq x y z
N MET A 1 28.34 24.99 -49.92
CA MET A 1 27.29 24.62 -48.95
C MET A 1 27.08 23.13 -49.08
N GLY A 2 27.22 22.37 -48.01
CA GLY A 2 26.93 20.93 -48.00
C GLY A 2 25.46 20.65 -47.77
N ILE A 3 24.99 19.48 -48.14
CA ILE A 3 23.61 19.02 -47.88
C ILE A 3 23.44 18.84 -46.38
N PRO A 4 22.41 19.43 -45.71
CA PRO A 4 22.20 19.30 -44.30
C PRO A 4 21.93 17.83 -43.92
N ILE A 5 22.50 17.38 -42.82
CA ILE A 5 22.30 15.99 -42.32
C ILE A 5 20.82 15.65 -42.02
N SER A 6 20.02 16.66 -41.79
CA SER A 6 18.55 16.53 -41.62
C SER A 6 17.81 16.00 -42.84
N GLU A 7 18.44 16.01 -44.02
CA GLU A 7 17.91 15.37 -45.23
C GLU A 7 18.12 13.85 -45.23
N TYR A 8 19.06 13.35 -44.42
CA TYR A 8 19.38 11.92 -44.32
C TYR A 8 18.93 11.28 -43.02
N ILE A 9 18.68 12.09 -41.97
CA ILE A 9 18.28 11.61 -40.66
C ILE A 9 17.15 12.51 -40.14
N SER A 10 15.94 12.01 -40.20
CA SER A 10 14.78 12.60 -39.50
C SER A 10 14.50 11.77 -38.25
N ILE A 11 14.93 12.26 -37.08
CA ILE A 11 14.57 11.68 -35.80
C ILE A 11 13.32 12.43 -35.32
N ALA A 12 12.15 11.88 -35.64
CA ALA A 12 10.93 12.27 -34.97
C ALA A 12 10.95 11.57 -33.59
N SER A 13 11.23 12.31 -32.52
CA SER A 13 10.90 11.87 -31.19
C SER A 13 9.39 11.99 -31.02
N ALA A 14 8.65 10.98 -31.41
CA ALA A 14 7.35 10.76 -30.83
C ALA A 14 7.63 10.31 -29.39
N VAL A 15 7.32 11.16 -28.41
CA VAL A 15 7.01 10.68 -27.07
C VAL A 15 5.73 9.89 -27.25
N VAL A 16 5.85 8.61 -27.57
CA VAL A 16 4.83 7.66 -27.21
C VAL A 16 4.89 7.71 -25.68
N ALA A 17 3.93 8.37 -25.08
CA ALA A 17 3.59 8.09 -23.70
C ALA A 17 3.12 6.63 -23.69
N THR A 18 4.06 5.69 -23.72
CA THR A 18 3.83 4.39 -23.14
C THR A 18 3.59 4.75 -21.68
N ASN A 19 2.43 4.38 -21.21
CA ASN A 19 2.13 4.45 -19.79
C ASN A 19 2.94 3.31 -19.13
N ASP A 20 4.27 3.40 -19.23
CA ASP A 20 5.24 2.66 -18.42
C ASP A 20 5.23 3.25 -16.99
N GLY A 21 4.06 3.84 -16.65
CA GLY A 21 3.80 4.46 -15.38
C GLY A 21 4.01 3.44 -14.28
N GLN A 22 4.72 3.87 -13.25
CA GLN A 22 4.72 3.14 -11.99
C GLN A 22 3.28 2.99 -11.50
N ARG A 23 3.02 1.92 -10.77
CA ARG A 23 1.75 1.67 -10.11
C ARG A 23 1.29 2.91 -9.35
N SER A 24 0.04 3.27 -9.47
CA SER A 24 -0.60 4.29 -8.65
C SER A 24 -0.79 3.79 -7.22
N TRP A 25 -0.51 4.66 -6.25
CA TRP A 25 -0.79 4.42 -4.83
C TRP A 25 -2.06 5.15 -4.37
N ALA A 26 -2.79 5.75 -5.29
CA ALA A 26 -4.04 6.43 -5.00
C ALA A 26 -5.04 5.52 -4.27
N ALA A 27 -5.86 6.12 -3.43
CA ALA A 27 -6.92 5.39 -2.74
C ALA A 27 -8.09 5.06 -3.66
N LEU A 28 -8.73 3.91 -3.45
CA LEU A 28 -10.02 3.56 -4.03
C LEU A 28 -11.12 3.69 -2.95
N ALA A 29 -11.98 4.67 -3.10
CA ALA A 29 -13.11 4.94 -2.23
C ALA A 29 -14.37 4.23 -2.73
N LEU A 30 -14.83 3.23 -1.98
CA LEU A 30 -16.11 2.56 -2.24
C LEU A 30 -17.21 3.29 -1.47
N THR A 31 -18.19 3.88 -2.17
CA THR A 31 -19.20 4.71 -1.53
C THR A 31 -20.62 4.46 -2.03
N PRO A 32 -21.62 4.50 -1.13
CA PRO A 32 -23.04 4.48 -1.52
C PRO A 32 -23.55 5.86 -1.94
N ASP A 33 -22.74 6.90 -1.82
CA ASP A 33 -23.15 8.26 -2.14
C ASP A 33 -23.64 8.40 -3.59
N THR A 34 -24.51 9.36 -3.81
CA THR A 34 -25.02 9.65 -5.15
C THR A 34 -24.21 10.77 -5.79
N ILE A 35 -23.91 10.59 -7.06
CA ILE A 35 -23.28 11.61 -7.88
C ILE A 35 -24.31 12.70 -8.24
N ASN A 36 -23.86 13.93 -8.45
CA ASN A 36 -24.70 15.06 -8.87
C ASN A 36 -25.45 14.76 -10.16
N THR A 37 -26.74 15.13 -10.22
CA THR A 37 -27.61 14.85 -11.38
C THR A 37 -27.12 15.45 -12.70
N GLY A 38 -26.39 16.57 -12.61
CA GLY A 38 -25.79 17.26 -13.77
C GLY A 38 -24.37 16.81 -14.14
N SER A 39 -23.80 15.84 -13.42
CA SER A 39 -22.46 15.35 -13.73
C SER A 39 -22.43 14.57 -15.07
N SER A 40 -21.45 14.86 -15.90
CA SER A 40 -21.19 14.11 -17.15
C SER A 40 -20.73 12.68 -16.87
N LEU A 41 -20.20 12.40 -15.67
CA LEU A 41 -19.72 11.08 -15.26
C LEU A 41 -20.81 10.19 -14.65
N LYS A 42 -22.05 10.69 -14.57
CA LYS A 42 -23.15 10.00 -13.90
C LYS A 42 -23.41 8.60 -14.48
N THR A 43 -23.43 8.48 -15.79
CA THR A 43 -23.71 7.19 -16.47
C THR A 43 -22.64 6.16 -16.12
N ASP A 44 -21.38 6.55 -16.15
CA ASP A 44 -20.24 5.66 -15.83
C ASP A 44 -20.24 5.29 -14.36
N TYR A 45 -20.50 6.25 -13.47
CA TYR A 45 -20.60 5.99 -12.02
C TYR A 45 -21.73 5.02 -11.69
N GLU A 46 -22.91 5.24 -12.23
CA GLU A 46 -24.08 4.36 -12.01
C GLU A 46 -23.89 2.98 -12.63
N ALA A 47 -23.06 2.86 -13.66
CA ALA A 47 -22.64 1.59 -14.23
C ALA A 47 -21.56 0.86 -13.42
N GLY A 48 -21.11 1.44 -12.27
CA GLY A 48 -20.11 0.84 -11.40
C GLY A 48 -18.67 0.99 -11.92
N LYS A 49 -18.42 1.91 -12.85
CA LYS A 49 -17.05 2.20 -13.30
C LYS A 49 -16.32 3.03 -12.26
N VAL A 50 -15.02 2.81 -12.16
CA VAL A 50 -14.12 3.61 -11.32
C VAL A 50 -13.91 4.97 -11.97
N LEU A 51 -14.07 6.03 -11.18
CA LEU A 51 -13.86 7.40 -11.59
C LEU A 51 -12.63 7.97 -10.88
N GLU A 52 -11.63 8.37 -11.63
CA GLU A 52 -10.48 9.08 -11.12
C GLU A 52 -10.77 10.57 -10.97
N HIS A 53 -10.29 11.15 -9.87
CA HIS A 53 -10.38 12.58 -9.56
C HIS A 53 -9.00 13.07 -9.13
N LEU A 54 -8.48 14.06 -9.84
CA LEU A 54 -7.11 14.58 -9.63
C LEU A 54 -7.05 15.69 -8.56
N SER A 55 -8.19 16.11 -8.03
CA SER A 55 -8.24 17.16 -7.04
C SER A 55 -9.55 17.14 -6.24
N LEU A 56 -9.56 17.82 -5.10
CA LEU A 56 -10.79 18.06 -4.35
C LEU A 56 -11.83 18.83 -5.17
N ALA A 57 -11.40 19.74 -6.05
CA ALA A 57 -12.30 20.48 -6.93
C ALA A 57 -13.03 19.56 -7.91
N ASP A 58 -12.35 18.55 -8.45
CA ASP A 58 -12.97 17.55 -9.33
C ASP A 58 -13.99 16.70 -8.57
N VAL A 59 -13.70 16.33 -7.33
CA VAL A 59 -14.67 15.62 -6.48
C VAL A 59 -15.88 16.50 -6.22
N GLN A 60 -15.67 17.80 -5.90
CA GLN A 60 -16.75 18.76 -5.65
C GLN A 60 -17.65 18.99 -6.86
N ALA A 61 -17.10 18.96 -8.07
CA ALA A 61 -17.90 19.08 -9.30
C ALA A 61 -18.89 17.91 -9.46
N ASN A 62 -18.53 16.73 -8.95
CA ASN A 62 -19.29 15.50 -9.12
C ASN A 62 -20.12 15.10 -7.89
N PHE A 63 -19.70 15.46 -6.69
CA PHE A 63 -20.36 15.08 -5.43
C PHE A 63 -20.68 16.32 -4.59
N ALA A 64 -21.87 16.36 -4.02
CA ALA A 64 -22.27 17.45 -3.13
C ALA A 64 -21.37 17.48 -1.88
N ASN A 65 -21.13 18.67 -1.33
CA ASN A 65 -20.30 18.87 -0.15
C ASN A 65 -20.85 18.22 1.14
N THR A 66 -22.08 17.76 1.12
CA THR A 66 -22.72 17.01 2.21
C THR A 66 -22.44 15.52 2.19
N THR A 67 -21.96 14.98 1.07
CA THR A 67 -21.70 13.54 0.89
C THR A 67 -20.51 13.08 1.72
N ALA A 68 -20.51 11.81 2.13
CA ALA A 68 -19.39 11.22 2.88
C ALA A 68 -18.12 11.16 2.05
N VAL A 69 -18.24 10.87 0.76
CA VAL A 69 -17.09 10.81 -0.15
C VAL A 69 -16.42 12.18 -0.35
N TYR A 70 -17.18 13.28 -0.44
CA TYR A 70 -16.59 14.62 -0.49
C TYR A 70 -15.88 15.00 0.81
N LYS A 71 -16.48 14.70 1.96
CA LYS A 71 -15.86 14.93 3.27
C LYS A 71 -14.60 14.10 3.44
N PHE A 72 -14.61 12.83 3.02
CA PHE A 72 -13.42 11.98 2.98
C PHE A 72 -12.34 12.58 2.08
N ALA A 73 -12.66 12.93 0.84
CA ALA A 73 -11.73 13.51 -0.10
C ALA A 73 -11.10 14.81 0.43
N THR A 74 -11.87 15.64 1.15
CA THR A 74 -11.36 16.85 1.80
C THR A 74 -10.25 16.50 2.81
N LYS A 75 -10.43 15.47 3.62
CA LYS A 75 -9.43 15.02 4.58
C LYS A 75 -8.26 14.32 3.88
N TYR A 76 -8.55 13.46 2.93
CA TYR A 76 -7.57 12.70 2.16
C TYR A 76 -6.55 13.60 1.43
N PHE A 77 -6.99 14.58 0.64
CA PHE A 77 -6.09 15.52 -0.03
C PHE A 77 -5.36 16.48 0.92
N SER A 78 -5.80 16.59 2.19
CA SER A 78 -5.11 17.39 3.20
C SER A 78 -3.99 16.60 3.92
N VAL A 79 -3.94 15.28 3.76
CA VAL A 79 -2.88 14.46 4.32
C VAL A 79 -1.53 14.89 3.74
N LYS A 80 -0.54 15.00 4.61
CA LYS A 80 0.85 15.24 4.22
C LYS A 80 1.74 14.28 4.97
N ASP A 81 2.64 13.64 4.24
CA ASP A 81 3.71 12.88 4.87
C ASP A 81 4.81 13.80 5.43
N ARG A 82 5.82 13.25 6.08
CA ARG A 82 6.97 14.01 6.61
C ARG A 82 7.78 14.73 5.55
N ALA A 83 7.73 14.28 4.29
CA ALA A 83 8.37 14.94 3.17
C ALA A 83 7.51 16.08 2.59
N GLY A 84 6.30 16.31 3.14
CA GLY A 84 5.36 17.34 2.69
C GLY A 84 4.58 16.97 1.44
N ARG A 85 4.60 15.69 1.01
CA ARG A 85 3.83 15.20 -0.13
C ARG A 85 2.38 14.99 0.26
N SER A 86 1.49 15.20 -0.70
CA SER A 86 0.05 14.96 -0.57
C SER A 86 -0.41 14.00 -1.67
N PRO A 87 -1.53 13.29 -1.48
CA PRO A 87 -2.14 12.50 -2.54
C PRO A 87 -2.40 13.33 -3.80
N GLU A 88 -2.12 12.74 -4.97
CA GLU A 88 -2.29 13.42 -6.27
C GLU A 88 -3.64 13.11 -6.91
N SER A 89 -4.23 11.95 -6.61
CA SER A 89 -5.55 11.54 -7.11
C SER A 89 -6.30 10.65 -6.13
N ILE A 90 -7.58 10.47 -6.37
CA ILE A 90 -8.45 9.53 -5.68
C ILE A 90 -9.35 8.83 -6.70
N ASN A 91 -9.52 7.54 -6.54
CA ASN A 91 -10.43 6.72 -7.33
C ASN A 91 -11.74 6.52 -6.54
N ILE A 92 -12.88 6.74 -7.17
CA ILE A 92 -14.19 6.62 -6.55
C ILE A 92 -15.04 5.65 -7.36
N VAL A 93 -15.68 4.70 -6.68
CA VAL A 93 -16.59 3.75 -7.29
C VAL A 93 -17.87 3.61 -6.46
N LYS A 94 -18.98 3.41 -7.14
CA LYS A 94 -20.27 3.17 -6.50
C LYS A 94 -20.29 1.79 -5.84
N CYS A 95 -20.58 1.77 -4.54
CA CYS A 95 -20.81 0.56 -3.76
C CYS A 95 -22.12 0.74 -3.00
N ALA A 96 -23.13 -0.03 -3.31
CA ALA A 96 -24.48 0.20 -2.82
C ALA A 96 -24.61 0.22 -1.29
N ASN A 97 -23.84 -0.61 -0.61
CA ASN A 97 -23.78 -0.72 0.86
C ASN A 97 -22.56 -1.57 1.27
N ALA A 98 -22.33 -1.70 2.56
CA ALA A 98 -21.20 -2.44 3.10
C ALA A 98 -21.20 -3.96 2.77
N SER A 99 -22.37 -4.58 2.56
CA SER A 99 -22.43 -6.00 2.15
C SER A 99 -22.06 -6.21 0.68
N ALA A 100 -22.04 -5.15 -0.12
CA ALA A 100 -21.67 -5.19 -1.52
C ALA A 100 -20.15 -4.93 -1.78
N ILE A 101 -19.32 -4.72 -0.75
CA ILE A 101 -17.89 -4.42 -0.90
C ILE A 101 -17.22 -5.49 -1.77
N VAL A 102 -17.35 -6.76 -1.41
CA VAL A 102 -16.69 -7.87 -2.12
C VAL A 102 -17.19 -7.98 -3.56
N SER A 103 -18.51 -7.93 -3.80
CA SER A 103 -19.07 -8.01 -5.14
C SER A 103 -18.64 -6.82 -6.02
N THR A 104 -18.58 -5.61 -5.45
CA THR A 104 -18.07 -4.42 -6.15
C THR A 104 -16.60 -4.60 -6.51
N MET A 105 -15.76 -5.02 -5.56
CA MET A 105 -14.34 -5.26 -5.82
C MET A 105 -14.13 -6.35 -6.88
N THR A 106 -14.87 -7.46 -6.80
CA THR A 106 -14.82 -8.52 -7.82
C THR A 106 -15.17 -8.02 -9.21
N SER A 107 -16.13 -7.09 -9.33
CA SER A 107 -16.55 -6.57 -10.63
C SER A 107 -15.54 -5.61 -11.29
N ILE A 108 -14.66 -4.99 -10.49
CA ILE A 108 -13.74 -3.96 -10.99
C ILE A 108 -12.29 -4.43 -11.09
N ILE A 109 -11.85 -5.39 -10.27
CA ILE A 109 -10.42 -5.73 -10.12
C ILE A 109 -9.76 -6.18 -11.42
N ASP A 110 -10.51 -6.87 -12.29
CA ASP A 110 -10.01 -7.33 -13.59
C ASP A 110 -9.88 -6.20 -14.63
N THR A 111 -10.59 -5.08 -14.42
CA THR A 111 -10.60 -3.94 -15.34
C THR A 111 -9.89 -2.72 -14.80
N PHE A 112 -9.75 -2.62 -13.49
CA PHE A 112 -9.08 -1.56 -12.78
C PHE A 112 -8.39 -2.10 -11.53
N ASN A 113 -7.06 -2.13 -11.56
CA ASN A 113 -6.21 -2.64 -10.48
C ASN A 113 -5.09 -1.68 -10.07
N ASP A 114 -5.12 -0.44 -10.59
CA ASP A 114 -4.09 0.58 -10.36
C ASP A 114 -4.47 1.50 -9.18
N PHE A 115 -4.35 0.96 -7.97
CA PHE A 115 -4.55 1.68 -6.71
C PHE A 115 -3.71 1.05 -5.58
N GLY A 116 -3.44 1.80 -4.50
CA GLY A 116 -2.63 1.33 -3.37
C GLY A 116 -3.45 0.83 -2.19
N SER A 117 -4.58 1.46 -1.95
CA SER A 117 -5.45 1.15 -0.81
C SER A 117 -6.92 1.29 -1.17
N PHE A 118 -7.79 0.61 -0.43
CA PHE A 118 -9.23 0.81 -0.56
C PHE A 118 -9.93 0.80 0.79
N GLY A 119 -11.12 1.42 0.83
CA GLY A 119 -11.95 1.49 2.01
C GLY A 119 -13.40 1.80 1.66
N PHE A 120 -14.32 1.42 2.54
CA PHE A 120 -15.73 1.72 2.39
C PHE A 120 -16.08 3.06 3.04
N ILE A 121 -16.52 4.01 2.23
CA ILE A 121 -16.90 5.37 2.64
C ILE A 121 -18.42 5.44 2.79
N GLY A 122 -18.92 4.79 3.83
CA GLY A 122 -20.35 4.74 4.11
C GLY A 122 -20.62 4.25 5.53
N SER A 123 -21.86 4.30 5.97
CA SER A 123 -22.28 3.83 7.28
C SER A 123 -22.84 2.39 7.23
N GLY A 124 -23.03 1.79 8.40
CA GLY A 124 -23.73 0.52 8.56
C GLY A 124 -22.89 -0.73 8.25
N ALA A 125 -21.57 -0.60 8.12
CA ALA A 125 -20.70 -1.76 8.00
C ALA A 125 -20.62 -2.54 9.33
N THR A 126 -20.72 -3.84 9.23
CA THR A 126 -20.58 -4.77 10.36
C THR A 126 -19.19 -5.41 10.37
N SER A 127 -18.79 -6.04 11.47
CA SER A 127 -17.56 -6.82 11.56
C SER A 127 -17.49 -7.93 10.51
N ALA A 128 -18.63 -8.54 10.18
CA ALA A 128 -18.73 -9.58 9.14
C ALA A 128 -18.48 -9.02 7.73
N ASN A 129 -18.99 -7.81 7.42
CA ASN A 129 -18.71 -7.15 6.13
C ASN A 129 -17.22 -6.82 5.99
N TYR A 130 -16.61 -6.27 7.03
CA TYR A 130 -15.18 -5.97 7.04
C TYR A 130 -14.34 -7.24 6.93
N LYS A 131 -14.72 -8.33 7.62
CA LYS A 131 -14.02 -9.61 7.54
C LYS A 131 -14.06 -10.17 6.12
N ALA A 132 -15.23 -10.21 5.49
CA ALA A 132 -15.34 -10.68 4.10
C ALA A 132 -14.48 -9.86 3.13
N ALA A 133 -14.46 -8.53 3.29
CA ALA A 133 -13.61 -7.66 2.47
C ALA A 133 -12.11 -7.85 2.73
N ALA A 134 -11.72 -8.06 3.99
CA ALA A 134 -10.34 -8.32 4.38
C ALA A 134 -9.83 -9.68 3.85
N GLU A 135 -10.64 -10.73 3.97
CA GLU A 135 -10.34 -12.06 3.42
C GLU A 135 -10.24 -12.04 1.88
N PHE A 136 -11.14 -11.29 1.23
CA PHE A 136 -11.05 -11.05 -0.21
C PHE A 136 -9.74 -10.35 -0.58
N ASN A 137 -9.37 -9.27 0.14
CA ASN A 137 -8.11 -8.56 -0.08
C ASN A 137 -6.88 -9.46 0.09
N ALA A 138 -6.85 -10.27 1.15
CA ALA A 138 -5.76 -11.22 1.38
C ALA A 138 -5.63 -12.24 0.23
N GLY A 139 -6.73 -12.60 -0.42
CA GLY A 139 -6.76 -13.46 -1.61
C GLY A 139 -6.23 -12.80 -2.90
N LEU A 140 -6.04 -11.47 -2.92
CA LEU A 140 -5.49 -10.73 -4.06
C LEU A 140 -3.95 -10.66 -4.10
N GLY A 141 -3.26 -11.56 -3.41
CA GLY A 141 -1.80 -11.67 -3.45
C GLY A 141 -1.05 -10.56 -2.71
N GLU A 142 -1.67 -9.97 -1.68
CA GLU A 142 -1.08 -8.91 -0.84
C GLU A 142 -0.67 -7.64 -1.62
N ASN A 143 -1.44 -7.28 -2.62
CA ASN A 143 -1.15 -6.13 -3.46
C ASN A 143 -1.78 -4.82 -2.98
N TYR A 144 -2.81 -4.87 -2.13
CA TYR A 144 -3.58 -3.70 -1.72
C TYR A 144 -3.75 -3.64 -0.20
N ALA A 145 -3.82 -2.44 0.35
CA ALA A 145 -4.15 -2.24 1.75
C ALA A 145 -5.66 -1.98 1.91
N PHE A 146 -6.36 -2.85 2.64
CA PHE A 146 -7.74 -2.61 3.04
C PHE A 146 -7.76 -1.82 4.34
N CYS A 147 -8.29 -0.59 4.32
CA CYS A 147 -8.34 0.30 5.47
C CYS A 147 -9.73 0.35 6.07
N VAL A 148 -9.80 0.21 7.41
CA VAL A 148 -11.04 0.18 8.19
C VAL A 148 -10.94 1.15 9.36
N ALA A 149 -11.93 2.04 9.51
CA ALA A 149 -12.05 2.87 10.70
C ALA A 149 -13.00 2.23 11.71
N VAL A 150 -12.65 2.34 12.99
CA VAL A 150 -13.43 1.80 14.13
C VAL A 150 -13.57 2.86 15.23
N ASN A 151 -14.54 2.66 16.11
CA ASN A 151 -14.84 3.58 17.20
C ASN A 151 -15.00 2.82 18.55
N PRO A 152 -15.27 3.49 19.69
CA PRO A 152 -15.42 2.84 20.99
C PRO A 152 -16.45 1.71 21.04
N SER A 153 -17.47 1.74 20.18
CA SER A 153 -18.54 0.74 20.20
C SER A 153 -18.19 -0.56 19.49
N ASN A 154 -17.27 -0.54 18.51
CA ASN A 154 -17.03 -1.69 17.63
C ASN A 154 -15.56 -2.13 17.50
N TYR A 155 -14.56 -1.35 18.00
CA TYR A 155 -13.13 -1.66 17.81
C TYR A 155 -12.74 -3.06 18.30
N SER A 156 -13.33 -3.51 19.40
CA SER A 156 -13.00 -4.82 19.99
C SER A 156 -13.52 -5.97 19.15
N GLU A 157 -14.75 -5.85 18.64
CA GLU A 157 -15.37 -6.84 17.77
C GLU A 157 -14.65 -6.91 16.42
N VAL A 158 -14.48 -5.75 15.77
CA VAL A 158 -13.80 -5.65 14.47
C VAL A 158 -12.34 -6.10 14.56
N GLY A 159 -11.59 -5.63 15.57
CA GLY A 159 -10.21 -6.04 15.80
C GLY A 159 -10.05 -7.55 16.06
N THR A 160 -11.06 -8.18 16.67
CA THR A 160 -11.07 -9.63 16.85
C THR A 160 -11.40 -10.37 15.54
N ALA A 161 -12.38 -9.86 14.79
CA ALA A 161 -12.81 -10.47 13.53
C ALA A 161 -11.73 -10.40 12.43
N LEU A 162 -10.93 -9.34 12.43
CA LEU A 162 -9.88 -9.10 11.43
C LEU A 162 -8.50 -9.60 11.86
N ASN A 163 -8.36 -10.13 13.08
CA ASN A 163 -7.05 -10.55 13.60
C ASN A 163 -6.32 -11.52 12.66
N ASN A 164 -5.04 -11.28 12.43
CA ASN A 164 -4.14 -12.04 11.55
C ASN A 164 -4.50 -12.03 10.05
N ILE A 165 -5.43 -11.20 9.58
CA ILE A 165 -5.70 -11.07 8.14
C ILE A 165 -4.69 -10.09 7.53
N SER A 166 -3.91 -10.56 6.56
CA SER A 166 -2.87 -9.76 5.88
C SER A 166 -3.48 -8.61 5.09
N GLY A 167 -2.72 -7.50 4.97
CA GLY A 167 -3.12 -6.33 4.17
C GLY A 167 -4.31 -5.56 4.73
N THR A 168 -4.71 -5.80 5.99
CA THR A 168 -5.82 -5.10 6.65
C THR A 168 -5.30 -4.13 7.68
N HIS A 169 -5.61 -2.85 7.53
CA HIS A 169 -5.18 -1.76 8.43
C HIS A 169 -6.37 -1.16 9.16
N ILE A 170 -6.38 -1.24 10.48
CA ILE A 170 -7.49 -0.81 11.33
C ILE A 170 -7.09 0.47 12.06
N VAL A 171 -7.91 1.52 11.98
CA VAL A 171 -7.66 2.81 12.64
C VAL A 171 -8.83 3.21 13.53
N TYR A 172 -8.52 3.71 14.73
CA TYR A 172 -9.49 4.09 15.75
C TYR A 172 -9.75 5.60 15.78
N THR A 173 -11.00 5.96 15.97
CA THR A 173 -11.45 7.30 16.35
C THR A 173 -12.22 7.26 17.66
N ASP A 174 -12.12 8.29 18.50
CA ASP A 174 -12.85 8.41 19.76
C ASP A 174 -14.28 8.94 19.59
N SER A 175 -14.72 9.21 18.37
CA SER A 175 -16.06 9.66 18.06
C SER A 175 -17.10 8.57 18.36
N THR A 176 -18.02 8.87 19.25
CA THR A 176 -19.14 7.98 19.60
C THR A 176 -20.41 8.31 18.83
N SER A 177 -20.43 9.42 18.10
CA SER A 177 -21.60 9.90 17.39
C SER A 177 -21.78 9.18 16.06
N ALA A 178 -22.87 8.43 15.93
CA ALA A 178 -23.28 7.84 14.66
C ALA A 178 -23.66 8.90 13.59
N SER A 179 -23.93 10.14 14.01
CA SER A 179 -24.30 11.26 13.12
C SER A 179 -23.11 12.11 12.70
N ASP A 180 -22.00 12.10 13.47
CA ASP A 180 -20.77 12.80 13.12
C ASP A 180 -19.78 11.84 12.45
N THR A 181 -19.85 11.78 11.14
CA THR A 181 -18.97 10.94 10.32
C THR A 181 -17.62 11.61 10.05
N SER A 182 -17.40 12.86 10.45
CA SER A 182 -16.21 13.63 10.11
C SER A 182 -14.93 13.02 10.73
N ASP A 183 -14.95 12.68 12.02
CA ASP A 183 -13.80 12.10 12.71
C ASP A 183 -13.49 10.68 12.23
N TRP A 184 -14.53 9.91 11.89
CA TRP A 184 -14.38 8.59 11.32
C TRP A 184 -13.75 8.66 9.91
N LEU A 185 -14.22 9.59 9.07
CA LEU A 185 -13.65 9.82 7.74
C LEU A 185 -12.23 10.36 7.81
N GLU A 186 -11.93 11.24 8.80
CA GLU A 186 -10.57 11.69 9.05
C GLU A 186 -9.66 10.53 9.43
N ALA A 187 -10.04 9.70 10.38
CA ALA A 187 -9.26 8.55 10.81
C ALA A 187 -8.95 7.60 9.63
N LEU A 188 -9.96 7.31 8.78
CA LEU A 188 -9.79 6.46 7.60
C LEU A 188 -8.89 7.10 6.53
N SER A 189 -8.95 8.42 6.37
CA SER A 189 -8.17 9.14 5.37
C SER A 189 -6.67 9.17 5.67
N LEU A 190 -6.26 9.04 6.93
CA LEU A 190 -4.84 9.12 7.32
C LEU A 190 -4.00 8.01 6.69
N PRO A 191 -4.29 6.70 6.92
CA PRO A 191 -3.49 5.64 6.31
C PRO A 191 -3.65 5.61 4.78
N MET A 192 -4.85 5.82 4.25
CA MET A 192 -5.08 5.81 2.80
C MET A 192 -4.35 6.96 2.11
N GLY A 193 -4.38 8.16 2.69
CA GLY A 193 -3.65 9.32 2.17
C GLY A 193 -2.14 9.15 2.31
N TRP A 194 -1.66 8.57 3.42
CA TRP A 194 -0.24 8.31 3.60
C TRP A 194 0.29 7.31 2.57
N ILE A 195 -0.45 6.22 2.28
CA ILE A 195 -0.11 5.28 1.22
C ILE A 195 0.00 6.00 -0.13
N ALA A 196 -0.95 6.89 -0.44
CA ALA A 196 -0.97 7.63 -1.69
C ALA A 196 0.16 8.67 -1.84
N CYS A 197 0.85 9.03 -0.76
CA CYS A 197 2.02 9.90 -0.81
C CYS A 197 3.31 9.18 -1.24
N HIS A 198 3.32 7.84 -1.39
CA HIS A 198 4.51 7.10 -1.76
C HIS A 198 4.91 7.35 -3.23
N ASP A 199 6.19 7.61 -3.42
CA ASP A 199 6.79 7.86 -4.73
C ASP A 199 8.12 7.10 -4.82
N TYR A 200 8.05 5.88 -5.31
CA TYR A 200 9.20 4.98 -5.45
C TYR A 200 10.12 5.34 -6.65
N THR A 201 9.88 6.45 -7.35
CA THR A 201 10.87 6.99 -8.30
C THR A 201 12.06 7.62 -7.60
N ARG A 202 11.96 7.82 -6.28
CA ARG A 202 12.95 8.55 -5.47
C ARG A 202 13.68 7.61 -4.53
N ALA A 203 14.94 7.87 -4.30
CA ALA A 203 15.70 7.22 -3.24
C ALA A 203 15.08 7.51 -1.85
N ASN A 204 15.15 6.53 -0.94
CA ASN A 204 14.54 6.59 0.40
C ASN A 204 13.02 6.87 0.36
N ALA A 205 12.33 6.23 -0.56
CA ALA A 205 10.87 6.33 -0.70
C ALA A 205 10.12 5.53 0.37
N SER A 206 10.73 4.44 0.87
CA SER A 206 10.20 3.66 2.00
C SER A 206 10.08 4.51 3.26
N GLY A 207 9.01 4.28 4.00
CA GLY A 207 8.74 5.02 5.23
C GLY A 207 7.89 4.25 6.23
N THR A 208 7.72 4.83 7.40
CA THR A 208 6.80 4.32 8.42
C THR A 208 5.73 5.35 8.72
N ILE A 209 4.49 4.88 8.83
CA ILE A 209 3.37 5.71 9.29
C ILE A 209 3.41 5.93 10.80
N ASP A 210 4.13 5.08 11.55
CA ASP A 210 4.34 5.28 12.98
C ASP A 210 5.08 6.62 13.23
N TYR A 211 4.65 7.35 14.23
CA TYR A 211 5.10 8.72 14.54
C TYR A 211 4.76 9.80 13.49
N GLU A 212 3.91 9.52 12.48
CA GLU A 212 3.48 10.56 11.54
C GLU A 212 2.63 11.65 12.23
N PRO A 213 3.04 12.93 12.11
CA PRO A 213 2.34 14.05 12.76
C PRO A 213 1.28 14.65 11.83
N PHE A 214 0.28 13.90 11.43
CA PHE A 214 -0.75 14.34 10.46
C PHE A 214 -1.51 15.64 10.80
N GLY A 215 -1.30 16.22 11.99
CA GLY A 215 -2.08 17.37 12.46
C GLY A 215 -3.51 17.02 12.91
N ALA A 216 -3.89 15.75 12.82
CA ALA A 216 -5.20 15.26 13.23
C ALA A 216 -5.42 15.36 14.76
N ASN A 217 -6.68 15.29 15.17
CA ASN A 217 -7.00 15.25 16.59
C ASN A 217 -6.60 13.90 17.21
N ALA A 218 -6.07 13.97 18.44
CA ALA A 218 -5.72 12.76 19.16
C ALA A 218 -6.99 12.02 19.62
N SER A 219 -7.15 10.80 19.16
CA SER A 219 -8.24 9.89 19.55
C SER A 219 -7.91 9.09 20.83
N VAL A 220 -6.62 9.00 21.20
CA VAL A 220 -6.18 8.29 22.42
C VAL A 220 -5.34 9.21 23.27
N LYS A 221 -5.74 9.35 24.56
CA LYS A 221 -5.14 10.28 25.53
C LYS A 221 -4.74 9.59 26.84
N ASP A 222 -4.99 8.30 26.98
CA ASP A 222 -4.73 7.52 28.18
C ASP A 222 -4.14 6.13 27.87
N GLY A 223 -3.41 5.59 28.88
CA GLY A 223 -2.70 4.33 28.72
C GLY A 223 -3.60 3.07 28.70
N ALA A 224 -4.80 3.14 29.28
CA ALA A 224 -5.70 1.99 29.31
C ALA A 224 -6.34 1.75 27.95
N THR A 225 -6.83 2.83 27.33
CA THR A 225 -7.35 2.79 25.95
C THR A 225 -6.25 2.34 24.98
N LYS A 226 -5.03 2.93 25.12
CA LYS A 226 -3.86 2.49 24.34
C LYS A 226 -3.64 0.98 24.43
N ALA A 227 -3.52 0.44 25.65
CA ALA A 227 -3.25 -0.98 25.84
C ALA A 227 -4.34 -1.89 25.23
N SER A 228 -5.60 -1.45 25.31
CA SER A 228 -6.75 -2.20 24.74
C SER A 228 -6.70 -2.22 23.21
N LEU A 229 -6.31 -1.12 22.57
CA LEU A 229 -6.17 -1.02 21.12
C LEU A 229 -4.94 -1.78 20.60
N ASP A 230 -3.80 -1.64 21.26
CA ASP A 230 -2.56 -2.36 20.92
C ASP A 230 -2.77 -3.88 20.98
N ALA A 231 -3.50 -4.38 21.97
CA ALA A 231 -3.83 -5.81 22.10
C ALA A 231 -4.67 -6.34 20.91
N LYS A 232 -5.32 -5.46 20.17
CA LYS A 232 -6.11 -5.77 18.97
C LYS A 232 -5.46 -5.30 17.67
N ARG A 233 -4.22 -4.78 17.73
CA ARG A 233 -3.52 -4.20 16.58
C ARG A 233 -4.33 -3.12 15.86
N VAL A 234 -5.01 -2.30 16.64
CA VAL A 234 -5.80 -1.16 16.16
C VAL A 234 -4.96 0.09 16.31
N ASN A 235 -4.73 0.81 15.23
CA ASN A 235 -3.94 2.02 15.16
C ASN A 235 -4.76 3.25 15.58
N TYR A 236 -4.11 4.33 15.95
CA TYR A 236 -4.78 5.55 16.42
C TYR A 236 -3.83 6.77 16.37
N VAL A 237 -4.40 7.96 16.48
CA VAL A 237 -3.61 9.17 16.75
C VAL A 237 -3.52 9.35 18.27
N GLY A 238 -2.33 9.19 18.82
CA GLY A 238 -2.09 9.29 20.26
C GLY A 238 -1.61 10.67 20.68
N LEU A 239 -2.08 11.16 21.84
CA LEU A 239 -1.49 12.31 22.54
C LEU A 239 -0.45 11.80 23.53
N VAL A 240 0.82 12.02 23.22
CA VAL A 240 1.94 11.65 24.11
C VAL A 240 2.48 12.88 24.81
N GLN A 241 2.67 12.76 26.12
CA GLN A 241 3.14 13.84 26.97
C GLN A 241 4.38 13.43 27.76
N THR A 242 5.37 14.32 27.80
CA THR A 242 6.53 14.21 28.67
C THR A 242 6.93 15.59 29.19
N ARG A 243 7.02 15.75 30.53
CA ARG A 243 7.59 16.94 31.23
C ARG A 243 7.21 18.29 30.58
N GLY A 244 5.90 18.51 30.30
CA GLY A 244 5.38 19.74 29.71
C GLY A 244 5.41 19.82 28.19
N VAL A 245 5.94 18.82 27.51
CA VAL A 245 5.89 18.71 26.04
C VAL A 245 4.81 17.72 25.64
N GLN A 246 3.90 18.15 24.78
CA GLN A 246 2.86 17.29 24.19
C GLN A 246 3.09 17.17 22.69
N ARG A 247 2.92 15.95 22.18
CA ARG A 247 2.96 15.65 20.74
C ARG A 247 1.82 14.73 20.37
N LYS A 248 1.24 14.99 19.20
CA LYS A 248 0.24 14.11 18.59
C LYS A 248 0.89 13.43 17.39
N PHE A 249 0.78 12.13 17.30
CA PHE A 249 1.26 11.37 16.15
C PHE A 249 0.52 10.03 16.02
N TYR A 250 0.58 9.48 14.84
CA TYR A 250 0.01 8.18 14.52
C TYR A 250 0.79 7.05 15.24
N GLN A 251 0.11 6.05 15.74
CA GLN A 251 0.65 4.87 16.44
C GLN A 251 -0.18 3.65 16.01
N THR A 252 0.29 2.51 15.90
CA THR A 252 1.58 1.86 15.93
C THR A 252 2.06 1.55 14.51
N GLY A 253 1.23 1.82 13.51
CA GLY A 253 1.52 1.59 12.10
C GLY A 253 1.42 0.13 11.64
N VAL A 254 0.81 -0.77 12.44
CA VAL A 254 0.74 -2.20 12.16
C VAL A 254 -0.56 -2.61 11.47
N ASN A 255 -0.48 -3.57 10.59
CA ASN A 255 -1.63 -4.27 10.03
C ASN A 255 -2.17 -5.32 11.01
N ALA A 256 -3.36 -5.83 10.76
CA ALA A 256 -4.03 -6.82 11.61
C ALA A 256 -3.23 -8.13 11.81
N ASN A 257 -2.33 -8.47 10.91
CA ASN A 257 -1.39 -9.58 11.03
C ASN A 257 -0.08 -9.23 11.81
N GLY A 258 0.12 -7.97 12.20
CA GLY A 258 1.29 -7.49 12.94
C GLY A 258 2.43 -6.99 12.06
N VAL A 259 2.32 -7.05 10.74
CA VAL A 259 3.31 -6.47 9.81
C VAL A 259 3.12 -4.96 9.76
N GLN A 260 4.22 -4.21 9.76
CA GLN A 260 4.18 -2.75 9.60
C GLN A 260 3.59 -2.38 8.22
N LEU A 261 2.74 -1.34 8.20
CA LEU A 261 2.08 -0.91 6.96
C LEU A 261 3.11 -0.51 5.88
N GLY A 262 4.19 0.19 6.26
CA GLY A 262 5.26 0.56 5.34
C GLY A 262 5.92 -0.65 4.70
N VAL A 263 6.32 -1.64 5.51
CA VAL A 263 6.91 -2.90 5.03
C VAL A 263 5.96 -3.64 4.08
N TYR A 264 4.67 -3.64 4.40
CA TYR A 264 3.65 -4.26 3.53
C TYR A 264 3.56 -3.56 2.16
N ILE A 265 3.54 -2.22 2.13
CA ILE A 265 3.50 -1.43 0.91
C ILE A 265 4.78 -1.59 0.09
N ASP A 266 5.94 -1.61 0.74
CA ASP A 266 7.24 -1.87 0.10
C ASP A 266 7.26 -3.23 -0.59
N ALA A 267 6.76 -4.28 0.08
CA ALA A 267 6.65 -5.61 -0.50
C ALA A 267 5.67 -5.65 -1.69
N ALA A 268 4.56 -4.92 -1.61
CA ALA A 268 3.61 -4.78 -2.72
C ALA A 268 4.24 -4.06 -3.92
N TRP A 269 5.08 -3.04 -3.67
CA TRP A 269 5.83 -2.35 -4.72
C TRP A 269 6.84 -3.28 -5.39
N ILE A 270 7.65 -4.03 -4.63
CA ILE A 270 8.63 -4.99 -5.18
C ILE A 270 7.92 -5.99 -6.10
N ARG A 271 6.77 -6.55 -5.69
CA ARG A 271 5.98 -7.46 -6.54
C ARG A 271 5.53 -6.80 -7.83
N SER A 272 4.98 -5.60 -7.76
CA SER A 272 4.52 -4.85 -8.94
C SER A 272 5.67 -4.57 -9.92
N GLU A 273 6.87 -4.25 -9.42
CA GLU A 273 8.02 -3.98 -10.26
C GLU A 273 8.55 -5.25 -10.95
N ILE A 274 8.50 -6.41 -10.27
CA ILE A 274 8.85 -7.70 -10.87
C ILE A 274 7.84 -8.06 -11.97
N GLU A 275 6.54 -7.89 -11.72
CA GLU A 275 5.49 -8.13 -12.72
C GLU A 275 5.65 -7.21 -13.94
N ARG A 276 5.91 -5.92 -13.72
CA ARG A 276 6.16 -4.93 -14.78
C ARG A 276 7.42 -5.27 -15.56
N GLY A 277 8.51 -5.63 -14.87
CA GLY A 277 9.77 -6.03 -15.48
C GLY A 277 9.63 -7.27 -16.35
N TRP A 278 8.90 -8.28 -15.89
CA TRP A 278 8.61 -9.46 -16.70
C TRP A 278 7.76 -9.10 -17.93
N PHE A 279 6.73 -8.27 -17.76
CA PHE A 279 5.87 -7.84 -18.86
C PHE A 279 6.68 -7.08 -19.93
N ALA A 280 7.59 -6.19 -19.52
CA ALA A 280 8.48 -5.47 -20.43
C ALA A 280 9.39 -6.43 -21.23
N ILE A 281 9.96 -7.44 -20.57
CA ILE A 281 10.81 -8.45 -21.24
C ILE A 281 9.98 -9.30 -22.20
N ALA A 282 8.82 -9.77 -21.78
CA ALA A 282 7.98 -10.66 -22.55
C ALA A 282 7.41 -9.97 -23.80
N CYS A 283 7.02 -8.68 -23.69
CA CYS A 283 6.49 -7.90 -24.81
C CYS A 283 7.59 -7.31 -25.71
N GLY A 284 8.77 -6.99 -25.14
CA GLY A 284 9.88 -6.37 -25.85
C GLY A 284 10.76 -7.35 -26.64
N ALA A 285 10.72 -8.65 -26.33
CA ALA A 285 11.52 -9.66 -26.96
C ALA A 285 10.69 -10.54 -27.91
N THR A 286 11.25 -10.89 -29.07
CA THR A 286 10.62 -11.87 -29.97
C THR A 286 10.44 -13.24 -29.29
N ARG A 287 11.35 -13.59 -28.39
CA ARG A 287 11.34 -14.82 -27.58
C ARG A 287 12.28 -14.68 -26.38
N VAL A 288 11.84 -15.12 -25.23
CA VAL A 288 12.71 -15.43 -24.09
C VAL A 288 13.01 -16.93 -24.15
N SER A 289 14.26 -17.29 -24.34
CA SER A 289 14.63 -18.70 -24.52
C SER A 289 14.51 -19.46 -23.19
N ALA A 290 14.05 -20.72 -23.27
CA ALA A 290 13.94 -21.60 -22.11
C ALA A 290 15.30 -22.32 -21.87
N ASP A 291 16.33 -21.55 -21.57
CA ASP A 291 17.71 -22.00 -21.34
C ASP A 291 18.41 -21.11 -20.28
N GLN A 292 19.71 -21.29 -20.09
CA GLN A 292 20.49 -20.47 -19.18
C GLN A 292 20.46 -18.97 -19.52
N ASN A 293 20.34 -18.59 -20.80
CA ASN A 293 20.28 -17.18 -21.20
C ASN A 293 18.94 -16.57 -20.77
N GLY A 294 17.84 -17.32 -20.93
CA GLY A 294 16.53 -16.86 -20.45
C GLY A 294 16.47 -16.75 -18.94
N MET A 295 17.00 -17.73 -18.20
CA MET A 295 17.13 -17.65 -16.74
C MET A 295 17.98 -16.45 -16.30
N ALA A 296 19.11 -16.20 -16.97
CA ALA A 296 19.97 -15.06 -16.67
C ALA A 296 19.25 -13.72 -16.87
N ARG A 297 18.37 -13.59 -17.89
CA ARG A 297 17.55 -12.40 -18.12
C ARG A 297 16.53 -12.18 -17.00
N VAL A 298 15.84 -13.25 -16.58
CA VAL A 298 14.89 -13.18 -15.46
C VAL A 298 15.62 -12.82 -14.17
N ASN A 299 16.76 -13.43 -13.91
CA ASN A 299 17.57 -13.15 -12.73
C ASN A 299 18.06 -11.68 -12.72
N ALA A 300 18.56 -11.17 -13.85
CA ALA A 300 18.98 -9.78 -13.97
C ALA A 300 17.83 -8.79 -13.68
N MET A 301 16.64 -9.03 -14.24
CA MET A 301 15.44 -8.21 -13.99
C MET A 301 15.09 -8.18 -12.49
N ILE A 302 15.09 -9.32 -11.80
CA ILE A 302 14.78 -9.37 -10.36
C ILE A 302 15.87 -8.67 -9.54
N THR A 303 17.13 -8.83 -9.94
CA THR A 303 18.28 -8.14 -9.34
C THR A 303 18.13 -6.61 -9.47
N ASP A 304 17.77 -6.11 -10.65
CA ASP A 304 17.55 -4.67 -10.88
C ASP A 304 16.43 -4.11 -9.98
N VAL A 305 15.36 -4.88 -9.76
CA VAL A 305 14.29 -4.52 -8.82
C VAL A 305 14.81 -4.52 -7.38
N ALA A 306 15.60 -5.53 -6.98
CA ALA A 306 16.17 -5.60 -5.63
C ALA A 306 17.15 -4.44 -5.34
N GLU A 307 17.99 -4.07 -6.30
CA GLU A 307 18.89 -2.91 -6.19
C GLU A 307 18.11 -1.59 -6.10
N SER A 308 17.03 -1.46 -6.87
CA SER A 308 16.11 -0.33 -6.74
C SER A 308 15.44 -0.29 -5.37
N ALA A 309 15.06 -1.45 -4.83
CA ALA A 309 14.48 -1.58 -3.49
C ALA A 309 15.47 -1.20 -2.38
N ILE A 310 16.76 -1.49 -2.54
CA ILE A 310 17.82 -0.99 -1.64
C ILE A 310 17.90 0.55 -1.71
N SER A 311 17.94 1.12 -2.90
CA SER A 311 17.98 2.57 -3.09
C SER A 311 16.77 3.27 -2.47
N ASN A 312 15.60 2.63 -2.53
CA ASN A 312 14.35 3.14 -1.96
C ASN A 312 14.24 2.92 -0.45
N GLY A 313 15.13 2.13 0.15
CA GLY A 313 15.09 1.79 1.57
C GLY A 313 14.12 0.65 1.93
N CYS A 314 13.52 -0.01 0.94
CA CYS A 314 12.65 -1.17 1.15
C CYS A 314 13.44 -2.41 1.59
N ILE A 315 14.69 -2.50 1.17
CA ILE A 315 15.62 -3.57 1.54
C ILE A 315 16.81 -2.98 2.31
N LEU A 316 17.14 -3.58 3.45
CA LEU A 316 18.27 -3.19 4.28
C LEU A 316 19.46 -4.12 4.07
N VAL A 317 20.64 -3.54 3.91
CA VAL A 317 21.93 -4.23 3.84
C VAL A 317 22.55 -4.29 5.24
N GLY A 318 23.12 -5.43 5.61
CA GLY A 318 23.84 -5.58 6.88
C GLY A 318 22.97 -5.80 8.12
N LYS A 319 21.67 -6.09 7.96
CA LYS A 319 20.77 -6.42 9.08
C LYS A 319 21.23 -7.72 9.73
N PRO A 320 21.49 -7.75 11.07
CA PRO A 320 21.88 -9.00 11.73
C PRO A 320 20.72 -9.99 11.72
N LEU A 321 21.02 -11.24 11.35
CA LEU A 321 20.07 -12.35 11.32
C LEU A 321 20.21 -13.21 12.58
N SER A 322 19.09 -13.66 13.14
CA SER A 322 19.07 -14.67 14.19
C SER A 322 19.38 -16.06 13.63
N SER A 323 19.81 -16.99 14.50
CA SER A 323 20.10 -18.37 14.07
C SER A 323 18.90 -19.04 13.40
N SER A 324 17.68 -18.81 13.92
CA SER A 324 16.45 -19.35 13.30
C SER A 324 16.16 -18.76 11.92
N GLN A 325 16.46 -17.46 11.71
CA GLN A 325 16.32 -16.84 10.39
C GLN A 325 17.36 -17.40 9.40
N ILE A 326 18.59 -17.64 9.83
CA ILE A 326 19.64 -18.25 9.01
C ILE A 326 19.23 -19.64 8.56
N GLU A 327 18.74 -20.48 9.48
CA GLU A 327 18.24 -21.83 9.17
C GLU A 327 17.06 -21.78 8.18
N GLN A 328 16.09 -20.90 8.42
CA GLN A 328 14.93 -20.74 7.56
C GLN A 328 15.29 -20.25 6.16
N ILE A 329 16.24 -19.31 6.04
CA ILE A 329 16.74 -18.83 4.75
C ILE A 329 17.44 -19.98 3.99
N ALA A 330 18.28 -20.76 4.66
CA ALA A 330 18.96 -21.91 4.06
C ALA A 330 17.96 -22.96 3.56
N GLU A 331 16.92 -23.25 4.33
CA GLU A 331 15.84 -24.17 3.95
C GLU A 331 15.08 -23.69 2.72
N ILE A 332 14.63 -22.42 2.70
CA ILE A 332 13.86 -21.82 1.60
C ILE A 332 14.72 -21.76 0.32
N ALA A 333 15.98 -21.36 0.45
CA ALA A 333 16.90 -21.23 -0.68
C ALA A 333 17.45 -22.56 -1.19
N GLY A 334 17.37 -23.63 -0.39
CA GLY A 334 18.09 -24.87 -0.63
C GLY A 334 19.61 -24.69 -0.68
N ASN A 335 20.15 -23.66 -0.01
CA ASN A 335 21.54 -23.26 -0.09
C ASN A 335 21.99 -22.57 1.22
N ASP A 336 22.96 -23.15 1.90
CA ASP A 336 23.48 -22.63 3.18
C ASP A 336 24.18 -21.29 3.06
N SER A 337 24.66 -20.91 1.87
CA SER A 337 25.29 -19.61 1.65
C SER A 337 24.29 -18.45 1.42
N ALA A 338 23.00 -18.75 1.25
CA ALA A 338 21.97 -17.74 0.97
C ALA A 338 21.85 -16.72 2.12
N ALA A 339 21.94 -17.15 3.37
CA ALA A 339 21.88 -16.27 4.53
C ALA A 339 23.05 -15.26 4.57
N VAL A 340 24.23 -15.68 4.11
CA VAL A 340 25.40 -14.78 4.00
C VAL A 340 25.15 -13.72 2.92
N ALA A 341 24.56 -14.10 1.78
CA ALA A 341 24.18 -13.15 0.73
C ALA A 341 23.13 -12.17 1.23
N VAL A 342 22.03 -12.64 1.85
CA VAL A 342 20.99 -11.78 2.43
C VAL A 342 21.57 -10.79 3.43
N GLN A 343 22.50 -11.19 4.27
CA GLN A 343 23.12 -10.29 5.24
C GLN A 343 24.09 -9.29 4.60
N SER A 344 24.89 -9.71 3.61
CA SER A 344 25.94 -8.88 3.01
C SER A 344 25.45 -7.94 1.91
N THR A 345 24.48 -8.38 1.09
CA THR A 345 23.93 -7.63 -0.04
C THR A 345 22.49 -7.16 0.20
N GLY A 346 21.84 -7.60 1.28
CA GLY A 346 20.45 -7.30 1.59
C GLY A 346 19.46 -8.31 1.01
N TYR A 347 19.85 -9.08 0.00
CA TYR A 347 18.95 -10.03 -0.67
C TYR A 347 19.69 -11.25 -1.24
N TYR A 348 18.92 -12.29 -1.53
CA TYR A 348 19.33 -13.47 -2.30
C TYR A 348 18.31 -13.75 -3.39
N VAL A 349 18.76 -13.99 -4.62
CA VAL A 349 17.92 -14.34 -5.77
C VAL A 349 18.36 -15.68 -6.34
N SER A 350 17.40 -16.55 -6.63
CA SER A 350 17.63 -17.74 -7.46
C SER A 350 16.49 -17.88 -8.46
N VAL A 351 16.83 -18.38 -9.65
CA VAL A 351 15.88 -18.66 -10.74
C VAL A 351 16.07 -20.09 -11.17
N SER A 352 14.97 -20.82 -11.30
CA SER A 352 14.94 -22.19 -11.81
C SER A 352 13.98 -22.31 -12.99
N LEU A 353 14.23 -23.27 -13.86
CA LEU A 353 13.40 -23.57 -15.02
C LEU A 353 12.80 -24.95 -14.86
N SER A 354 11.48 -25.06 -15.02
CA SER A 354 10.77 -26.33 -15.05
C SER A 354 9.93 -26.42 -16.32
N GLN A 355 9.61 -27.64 -16.72
CA GLN A 355 8.68 -27.90 -17.83
C GLN A 355 7.47 -28.62 -17.26
N ASP A 356 6.26 -28.16 -17.62
CA ASP A 356 5.01 -28.81 -17.26
C ASP A 356 4.69 -30.02 -18.16
N GLU A 357 3.61 -30.73 -17.85
CA GLU A 357 3.17 -31.91 -18.61
C GLU A 357 2.76 -31.57 -20.04
N ASP A 358 2.34 -30.31 -20.30
CA ASP A 358 1.97 -29.81 -21.61
C ASP A 358 3.18 -29.33 -22.44
N GLY A 359 4.38 -29.44 -21.88
CA GLY A 359 5.63 -29.05 -22.55
C GLY A 359 5.93 -27.55 -22.46
N ARG A 360 5.19 -26.77 -21.65
CA ARG A 360 5.47 -25.37 -21.38
C ARG A 360 6.59 -25.20 -20.37
N TYR A 361 7.45 -24.23 -20.61
CA TYR A 361 8.51 -23.89 -19.67
C TYR A 361 8.06 -22.75 -18.75
N THR A 362 8.29 -22.93 -17.47
CA THR A 362 8.03 -21.95 -16.40
C THR A 362 9.34 -21.61 -15.71
N ALA A 363 9.68 -20.32 -15.66
CA ALA A 363 10.75 -19.82 -14.82
C ALA A 363 10.18 -19.46 -13.45
N SER A 364 10.65 -20.15 -12.42
CA SER A 364 10.31 -19.86 -11.01
C SER A 364 11.48 -19.15 -10.37
N TYR A 365 11.18 -18.15 -9.55
CA TYR A 365 12.19 -17.41 -8.80
C TYR A 365 11.94 -17.47 -7.30
N THR A 366 13.02 -17.36 -6.54
CA THR A 366 13.01 -17.13 -5.10
C THR A 366 13.78 -15.84 -4.83
N LEU A 367 13.12 -14.86 -4.22
CA LEU A 367 13.73 -13.62 -3.74
C LEU A 367 13.58 -13.58 -2.22
N ILE A 368 14.70 -13.62 -1.49
CA ILE A 368 14.75 -13.50 -0.03
C ILE A 368 15.48 -12.20 0.29
N TYR A 369 14.92 -11.35 1.14
CA TYR A 369 15.52 -10.07 1.48
C TYR A 369 15.29 -9.65 2.92
N CYS A 370 16.14 -8.75 3.41
CA CYS A 370 15.97 -8.07 4.69
C CYS A 370 15.03 -6.88 4.50
N GLU A 371 13.86 -6.93 5.11
CA GLU A 371 12.88 -5.85 5.07
C GLU A 371 13.41 -4.54 5.69
N GLY A 372 13.01 -3.41 5.11
CA GLY A 372 13.21 -2.07 5.63
C GLY A 372 12.27 -1.79 6.80
N ASP A 373 12.77 -1.88 8.03
CA ASP A 373 11.99 -1.58 9.24
C ASP A 373 12.64 -0.44 10.02
N HIS A 374 11.93 0.09 11.01
CA HIS A 374 12.35 1.25 11.79
C HIS A 374 12.50 0.93 13.28
N ILE A 375 13.21 1.80 14.01
CA ILE A 375 13.33 1.69 15.46
C ILE A 375 12.08 2.31 16.11
N GLY A 376 11.18 1.46 16.59
CA GLY A 376 9.94 1.89 17.25
C GLY A 376 10.11 2.28 18.72
N LYS A 377 11.20 1.84 19.40
CA LYS A 377 11.43 2.12 20.84
C LYS A 377 12.90 2.15 21.17
N VAL A 378 13.30 3.13 21.99
CA VAL A 378 14.64 3.22 22.58
C VAL A 378 14.55 2.97 24.09
N VAL A 379 15.38 2.06 24.61
CA VAL A 379 15.53 1.79 26.06
C VAL A 379 16.98 2.02 26.44
N GLY A 380 17.22 2.82 27.47
CA GLY A 380 18.56 3.15 27.96
C GLY A 380 18.66 3.08 29.48
N GLN A 381 19.89 2.88 29.97
CA GLN A 381 20.24 2.94 31.42
C GLN A 381 21.30 4.00 31.60
N HIS A 382 21.17 4.78 32.66
CA HIS A 382 22.15 5.79 33.07
C HIS A 382 22.77 5.38 34.41
N TYR A 383 24.08 5.33 34.45
CA TYR A 383 24.85 5.07 35.67
C TYR A 383 25.58 6.35 36.08
N LEU A 384 25.36 6.79 37.34
CA LEU A 384 26.14 7.83 37.98
C LEU A 384 27.27 7.16 38.77
N VAL A 385 28.51 7.54 38.53
CA VAL A 385 29.73 7.07 39.23
C VAL A 385 30.28 8.20 40.09
#